data_04d982cefc25c3674da37e48c2ad872a
#
_entry.id   04d982cefc25c3674da37e48c2ad872a
#
_cell.length_a   1.000
_cell.length_b   1.000
_cell.length_c   1.000
_cell.angle_alpha   90.00
_cell.angle_beta   90.00
_cell.angle_gamma   90.00
#
_symmetry.space_group_name_H-M   'P 1'
#
loop_
_entity.id
_entity.type
_entity.pdbx_description
1 polymer ?
#
loop_
_entity_poly.entity_id
_entity_poly.type
_entity_poly.pdbx_seq_one_letter_code
_entity_poly.pdbx_strand_id
1 'polypeptide(L)'
;VWAMYLVDDSMAQLVLDRIFLCREEGFKPAYYKLDPIKAILTRLKTGDINSLYGQLAHLELLVSDNMLSLHKDRVFGRTEPDSVFKGSYHLPRRTFDDFELFDIMDFKDFDKVFVKSTIEDTAYVYLQDLLKGYLTRIDAGEKWDIIDTTGIRKFEPGDTSDLLPLIAKKLNQI
;
A
#
# COMPACT_ATOMS: atom_id res chain seq x y z
N VAL A 1 -9.35 -18.30 -12.15
CA VAL A 1 -9.55 -18.58 -10.71
C VAL A 1 -10.25 -17.39 -10.05
N TRP A 2 -9.69 -16.17 -10.11
CA TRP A 2 -10.26 -14.96 -9.49
C TRP A 2 -11.59 -14.56 -10.12
N ALA A 3 -11.73 -14.68 -11.44
CA ALA A 3 -12.92 -14.25 -12.15
C ALA A 3 -14.20 -14.93 -11.65
N MET A 4 -14.15 -16.19 -11.25
CA MET A 4 -15.32 -16.90 -10.71
C MET A 4 -15.74 -16.38 -9.32
N TYR A 5 -14.78 -15.95 -8.51
CA TYR A 5 -15.04 -15.43 -7.16
C TYR A 5 -15.30 -13.92 -7.15
N LEU A 6 -14.77 -13.18 -8.13
CA LEU A 6 -14.97 -11.74 -8.25
C LEU A 6 -16.34 -11.35 -8.84
N VAL A 7 -17.10 -12.30 -9.33
CA VAL A 7 -18.53 -12.11 -9.68
C VAL A 7 -19.37 -11.97 -8.41
N ASP A 8 -18.92 -12.55 -7.29
CA ASP A 8 -19.50 -12.29 -5.98
C ASP A 8 -18.97 -10.93 -5.45
N ASP A 9 -19.87 -9.98 -5.25
CA ASP A 9 -19.54 -8.63 -4.77
C ASP A 9 -18.75 -8.64 -3.47
N SER A 10 -18.93 -9.64 -2.61
CA SER A 10 -18.24 -9.77 -1.34
C SER A 10 -16.74 -10.04 -1.51
N MET A 11 -16.38 -10.92 -2.45
CA MET A 11 -14.97 -11.27 -2.72
C MET A 11 -14.26 -10.16 -3.48
N ALA A 12 -14.95 -9.53 -4.45
CA ALA A 12 -14.41 -8.36 -5.13
C ALA A 12 -14.08 -7.24 -4.14
N GLN A 13 -14.99 -6.99 -3.21
CA GLN A 13 -14.78 -5.98 -2.18
C GLN A 13 -13.59 -6.34 -1.26
N LEU A 14 -13.49 -7.60 -0.83
CA LEU A 14 -12.37 -8.07 -0.01
C LEU A 14 -11.01 -7.81 -0.68
N VAL A 15 -10.88 -8.14 -1.98
CA VAL A 15 -9.62 -7.88 -2.73
C VAL A 15 -9.32 -6.39 -2.81
N LEU A 16 -10.33 -5.57 -3.12
CA LEU A 16 -10.17 -4.13 -3.17
C LEU A 16 -9.74 -3.54 -1.83
N ASP A 17 -10.37 -4.01 -0.74
CA ASP A 17 -10.04 -3.58 0.61
C ASP A 17 -8.63 -3.98 1.00
N ARG A 18 -8.18 -5.19 0.65
CA ARG A 18 -6.79 -5.64 0.88
C ARG A 18 -5.77 -4.79 0.13
N ILE A 19 -6.03 -4.50 -1.15
CA ILE A 19 -5.16 -3.60 -1.92
C ILE A 19 -5.17 -2.18 -1.32
N PHE A 20 -6.32 -1.70 -0.87
CA PHE A 20 -6.43 -0.37 -0.28
C PHE A 20 -5.71 -0.29 1.07
N LEU A 21 -5.85 -1.32 1.92
CA LEU A 21 -5.24 -1.39 3.25
C LEU A 21 -3.70 -1.48 3.21
N CYS A 22 -3.09 -1.77 2.06
CA CYS A 22 -1.63 -1.73 1.92
C CYS A 22 -1.02 -0.37 2.30
N ARG A 23 -1.81 0.71 2.27
CA ARG A 23 -1.39 2.04 2.70
C ARG A 23 -1.02 2.09 4.19
N GLU A 24 -1.65 1.27 5.02
CA GLU A 24 -1.34 1.15 6.44
C GLU A 24 0.01 0.47 6.70
N GLU A 25 0.54 -0.21 5.69
CA GLU A 25 1.86 -0.83 5.69
C GLU A 25 2.92 0.05 4.99
N GLY A 26 2.56 1.28 4.60
CA GLY A 26 3.45 2.23 3.92
C GLY A 26 3.51 2.07 2.40
N PHE A 27 2.72 1.18 1.82
CA PHE A 27 2.63 1.04 0.36
C PHE A 27 1.58 1.97 -0.23
N LYS A 28 1.77 2.36 -1.49
CA LYS A 28 0.79 3.18 -2.21
C LYS A 28 -0.16 2.28 -3.00
N PRO A 29 -1.50 2.35 -2.77
CA PRO A 29 -2.48 1.55 -3.52
C PRO A 29 -2.39 1.72 -5.04
N ALA A 30 -1.92 2.87 -5.52
CA ALA A 30 -1.69 3.13 -6.94
C ALA A 30 -0.65 2.18 -7.58
N TYR A 31 0.29 1.64 -6.80
CA TYR A 31 1.25 0.65 -7.31
C TYR A 31 0.59 -0.67 -7.69
N TYR A 32 -0.55 -0.97 -7.09
CA TYR A 32 -1.29 -2.22 -7.28
C TYR A 32 -2.54 -2.01 -8.14
N LYS A 33 -2.52 -1.04 -9.03
CA LYS A 33 -3.53 -0.81 -10.07
C LYS A 33 -4.98 -0.88 -9.56
N LEU A 34 -5.23 -0.35 -8.36
CA LEU A 34 -6.54 -0.38 -7.71
C LEU A 34 -7.64 0.24 -8.59
N ASP A 35 -7.37 1.39 -9.21
CA ASP A 35 -8.35 2.09 -10.06
C ASP A 35 -8.70 1.33 -11.34
N PRO A 36 -7.75 0.74 -12.10
CA PRO A 36 -8.07 -0.17 -13.20
C PRO A 36 -8.96 -1.34 -12.79
N ILE A 37 -8.71 -1.98 -11.63
CA ILE A 37 -9.54 -3.09 -11.14
C ILE A 37 -10.97 -2.59 -10.88
N LYS A 38 -11.14 -1.48 -10.17
CA LYS A 38 -12.46 -0.86 -9.90
C LYS A 38 -13.21 -0.54 -11.19
N ALA A 39 -12.51 0.01 -12.19
CA ALA A 39 -13.10 0.36 -13.47
C ALA A 39 -13.63 -0.88 -14.22
N ILE A 40 -12.87 -2.00 -14.20
CA ILE A 40 -13.32 -3.25 -14.83
C ILE A 40 -14.53 -3.83 -14.07
N LEU A 41 -14.48 -3.89 -12.73
CA LEU A 41 -15.59 -4.37 -11.92
C LEU A 41 -16.88 -3.56 -12.17
N THR A 42 -16.77 -2.24 -12.31
CA THR A 42 -17.91 -1.38 -12.66
C THR A 42 -18.48 -1.71 -14.03
N ARG A 43 -17.63 -1.94 -15.05
CA ARG A 43 -18.09 -2.33 -16.40
C ARG A 43 -18.74 -3.68 -16.42
N LEU A 44 -18.25 -4.66 -15.65
CA LEU A 44 -18.84 -5.98 -15.53
C LEU A 44 -20.28 -5.90 -14.96
N LYS A 45 -20.55 -4.98 -14.04
CA LYS A 45 -21.87 -4.74 -13.48
C LYS A 45 -22.85 -4.10 -14.49
N THR A 46 -22.35 -3.29 -15.40
CA THR A 46 -23.18 -2.56 -16.39
C THR A 46 -23.47 -3.36 -17.67
N GLY A 47 -22.83 -4.51 -17.87
CA GLY A 47 -23.34 -5.61 -18.70
C GLY A 47 -23.22 -5.47 -20.22
N ASP A 48 -22.03 -5.24 -20.81
CA ASP A 48 -21.84 -5.58 -22.23
C ASP A 48 -21.34 -7.03 -22.37
N ILE A 49 -22.25 -7.92 -22.74
CA ILE A 49 -21.99 -9.37 -22.86
C ILE A 49 -20.90 -9.68 -23.90
N ASN A 50 -20.74 -8.86 -24.94
CA ASN A 50 -19.79 -9.12 -26.03
C ASN A 50 -18.33 -8.92 -25.60
N SER A 51 -18.08 -8.11 -24.57
CA SER A 51 -16.73 -7.87 -24.02
C SER A 51 -16.46 -8.62 -22.71
N LEU A 52 -17.44 -9.33 -22.18
CA LEU A 52 -17.43 -9.94 -20.85
C LEU A 52 -16.21 -10.85 -20.62
N TYR A 53 -15.96 -11.79 -21.51
CA TYR A 53 -14.86 -12.74 -21.35
C TYR A 53 -13.49 -12.06 -21.38
N GLY A 54 -13.31 -11.07 -22.27
CA GLY A 54 -12.07 -10.30 -22.33
C GLY A 54 -11.84 -9.47 -21.07
N GLN A 55 -12.90 -8.89 -20.51
CA GLN A 55 -12.82 -8.14 -19.26
C GLN A 55 -12.55 -9.02 -18.05
N LEU A 56 -13.16 -10.20 -17.99
CA LEU A 56 -12.91 -11.19 -16.95
C LEU A 56 -11.46 -11.70 -17.01
N ALA A 57 -10.95 -12.02 -18.19
CA ALA A 57 -9.57 -12.44 -18.36
C ALA A 57 -8.59 -11.33 -17.96
N HIS A 58 -8.86 -10.09 -18.32
CA HIS A 58 -8.05 -8.95 -17.92
C HIS A 58 -8.09 -8.72 -16.41
N LEU A 59 -9.27 -8.84 -15.78
CA LEU A 59 -9.42 -8.75 -14.33
C LEU A 59 -8.62 -9.85 -13.61
N GLU A 60 -8.71 -11.10 -14.09
CA GLU A 60 -7.94 -12.23 -13.58
C GLU A 60 -6.45 -11.95 -13.54
N LEU A 61 -5.90 -11.48 -14.67
CA LEU A 61 -4.48 -11.15 -14.78
C LEU A 61 -4.08 -9.98 -13.88
N LEU A 62 -4.90 -8.91 -13.85
CA LEU A 62 -4.62 -7.74 -13.01
C LEU A 62 -4.63 -8.09 -11.53
N VAL A 63 -5.63 -8.84 -11.07
CA VAL A 63 -5.75 -9.19 -9.66
C VAL A 63 -4.60 -10.11 -9.27
N SER A 64 -4.29 -11.13 -10.06
CA SER A 64 -3.17 -12.05 -9.81
C SER A 64 -1.84 -11.29 -9.72
N ASP A 65 -1.53 -10.46 -10.72
CA ASP A 65 -0.30 -9.66 -10.75
C ASP A 65 -0.18 -8.73 -9.53
N ASN A 66 -1.27 -8.07 -9.16
CA ASN A 66 -1.26 -7.16 -8.03
C ASN A 66 -1.13 -7.86 -6.69
N MET A 67 -1.81 -9.00 -6.52
CA MET A 67 -1.73 -9.77 -5.29
C MET A 67 -0.32 -10.36 -5.09
N LEU A 68 0.27 -10.90 -6.15
CA LEU A 68 1.65 -11.39 -6.12
C LEU A 68 2.65 -10.25 -5.85
N SER A 69 2.44 -9.09 -6.48
CA SER A 69 3.29 -7.91 -6.28
C SER A 69 3.19 -7.38 -4.85
N LEU A 70 1.97 -7.28 -4.30
CA LEU A 70 1.76 -6.84 -2.92
C LEU A 70 2.42 -7.81 -1.93
N HIS A 71 2.23 -9.12 -2.12
CA HIS A 71 2.85 -10.11 -1.28
C HIS A 71 4.39 -10.05 -1.36
N LYS A 72 4.94 -9.94 -2.57
CA LYS A 72 6.37 -9.76 -2.78
C LYS A 72 6.90 -8.53 -2.04
N ASP A 73 6.21 -7.40 -2.18
CA ASP A 73 6.61 -6.14 -1.54
C ASP A 73 6.56 -6.25 -0.01
N ARG A 74 5.62 -7.01 0.55
CA ARG A 74 5.53 -7.28 2.00
C ARG A 74 6.66 -8.17 2.51
N VAL A 75 6.97 -9.25 1.80
CA VAL A 75 7.96 -10.25 2.24
C VAL A 75 9.40 -9.76 2.03
N PHE A 76 9.67 -9.12 0.91
CA PHE A 76 11.03 -8.74 0.51
C PHE A 76 11.32 -7.24 0.62
N GLY A 77 10.28 -6.45 0.85
CA GLY A 77 10.37 -5.01 0.74
C GLY A 77 10.39 -4.54 -0.71
N ARG A 78 10.02 -3.29 -0.93
CA ARG A 78 9.98 -2.67 -2.26
C ARG A 78 11.31 -2.02 -2.64
N THR A 79 12.09 -1.64 -1.65
CA THR A 79 13.35 -0.92 -1.86
C THR A 79 14.46 -1.88 -2.25
N GLU A 80 15.19 -1.56 -3.33
CA GLU A 80 16.39 -2.28 -3.71
C GLU A 80 17.58 -1.76 -2.89
N PRO A 81 18.16 -2.56 -1.98
CA PRO A 81 19.27 -2.12 -1.13
C PRO A 81 20.48 -1.65 -1.96
N ASP A 82 20.82 -2.38 -3.02
CA ASP A 82 21.96 -2.05 -3.89
C ASP A 82 21.79 -0.69 -4.56
N SER A 83 20.56 -0.32 -4.91
CA SER A 83 20.25 1.01 -5.48
C SER A 83 20.40 2.12 -4.44
N VAL A 84 19.94 1.88 -3.21
CA VAL A 84 20.01 2.85 -2.10
C VAL A 84 21.45 3.09 -1.66
N PHE A 85 22.21 2.01 -1.50
CA PHE A 85 23.59 2.05 -1.02
C PHE A 85 24.63 2.16 -2.15
N LYS A 86 24.17 2.37 -3.40
CA LYS A 86 25.03 2.54 -4.59
C LYS A 86 26.09 1.44 -4.73
N GLY A 87 25.69 0.19 -4.44
CA GLY A 87 26.60 -0.97 -4.49
C GLY A 87 27.58 -1.08 -3.34
N SER A 88 27.55 -0.17 -2.35
CA SER A 88 28.45 -0.25 -1.18
C SER A 88 28.03 -1.33 -0.18
N TYR A 89 26.82 -1.82 -0.28
CA TYR A 89 26.26 -2.84 0.59
C TYR A 89 25.42 -3.83 -0.22
N HIS A 90 25.83 -5.09 -0.21
CA HIS A 90 25.14 -6.15 -0.92
C HIS A 90 24.37 -7.02 0.07
N LEU A 91 23.05 -6.92 0.06
CA LEU A 91 22.18 -7.78 0.85
C LEU A 91 21.59 -8.85 -0.06
N PRO A 92 21.90 -10.14 0.20
CA PRO A 92 21.29 -11.21 -0.58
C PRO A 92 19.76 -11.18 -0.40
N ARG A 93 19.02 -11.14 -1.50
CA ARG A 93 17.58 -11.25 -1.48
C ARG A 93 17.13 -12.68 -1.59
N ARG A 94 16.18 -13.05 -0.73
CA ARG A 94 15.42 -14.28 -0.92
C ARG A 94 14.54 -14.13 -2.16
N THR A 95 14.42 -15.18 -2.94
CA THR A 95 13.46 -15.30 -4.06
C THR A 95 12.31 -16.18 -3.63
N PHE A 96 11.13 -16.00 -4.22
CA PHE A 96 10.05 -16.98 -4.09
C PHE A 96 10.49 -18.33 -4.61
N ASP A 97 10.09 -19.39 -3.93
CA ASP A 97 10.02 -20.68 -4.56
C ASP A 97 8.65 -20.89 -5.24
N ASP A 98 8.58 -21.90 -6.11
CA ASP A 98 7.35 -22.16 -6.87
C ASP A 98 6.18 -22.56 -5.96
N PHE A 99 6.46 -23.21 -4.82
CA PHE A 99 5.43 -23.60 -3.85
C PHE A 99 4.83 -22.42 -3.14
N GLU A 100 5.63 -21.43 -2.74
CA GLU A 100 5.13 -20.19 -2.16
C GLU A 100 4.18 -19.44 -3.11
N LEU A 101 4.48 -19.47 -4.43
CA LEU A 101 3.61 -18.85 -5.43
C LEU A 101 2.27 -19.58 -5.55
N PHE A 102 2.27 -20.93 -5.52
CA PHE A 102 1.03 -21.70 -5.53
C PHE A 102 0.18 -21.46 -4.28
N ASP A 103 0.78 -21.39 -3.10
CA ASP A 103 0.08 -21.12 -1.85
C ASP A 103 -0.61 -19.75 -1.90
N ILE A 104 0.03 -18.74 -2.49
CA ILE A 104 -0.53 -17.39 -2.67
C ILE A 104 -1.73 -17.40 -3.63
N MET A 105 -1.70 -18.27 -4.64
CA MET A 105 -2.74 -18.39 -5.64
C MET A 105 -3.89 -19.31 -5.20
N ASP A 106 -3.75 -20.06 -4.10
CA ASP A 106 -4.84 -20.88 -3.56
C ASP A 106 -5.80 -20.02 -2.74
N PHE A 107 -6.96 -19.75 -3.32
CA PHE A 107 -8.01 -18.92 -2.76
C PHE A 107 -8.57 -19.33 -1.42
N LYS A 108 -8.49 -20.59 -1.08
CA LYS A 108 -9.08 -21.11 0.15
C LYS A 108 -8.41 -20.54 1.41
N ASP A 109 -7.17 -20.10 1.25
CA ASP A 109 -6.35 -19.59 2.33
C ASP A 109 -5.83 -18.15 2.12
N PHE A 110 -6.54 -17.36 1.28
CA PHE A 110 -6.18 -15.98 0.95
C PHE A 110 -5.80 -15.13 2.17
N ASP A 111 -6.61 -15.18 3.23
CA ASP A 111 -6.31 -14.46 4.47
C ASP A 111 -5.07 -15.01 5.19
N LYS A 112 -4.83 -16.32 5.15
CA LYS A 112 -3.65 -16.92 5.78
C LYS A 112 -2.35 -16.52 5.10
N VAL A 113 -2.35 -16.38 3.79
CA VAL A 113 -1.17 -15.91 3.04
C VAL A 113 -0.79 -14.50 3.48
N PHE A 114 -1.78 -13.61 3.63
CA PHE A 114 -1.54 -12.25 4.10
C PHE A 114 -1.07 -12.22 5.55
N VAL A 115 -1.59 -13.07 6.43
CA VAL A 115 -1.15 -13.15 7.83
C VAL A 115 0.27 -13.70 7.94
N LYS A 116 0.61 -14.76 7.18
CA LYS A 116 1.96 -15.37 7.20
C LYS A 116 3.08 -14.41 6.74
N SER A 117 2.76 -13.39 5.96
CA SER A 117 3.73 -12.40 5.50
C SER A 117 3.86 -11.19 6.43
N THR A 118 3.28 -11.24 7.62
CA THR A 118 3.39 -10.15 8.60
C THR A 118 4.79 -10.10 9.19
N ILE A 119 5.41 -8.93 9.15
CA ILE A 119 6.72 -8.69 9.77
C ILE A 119 6.49 -8.53 11.27
N GLU A 120 7.12 -9.38 12.08
CA GLU A 120 6.98 -9.37 13.53
C GLU A 120 8.00 -8.46 14.25
N ASP A 121 8.76 -7.66 13.50
CA ASP A 121 9.72 -6.70 14.07
C ASP A 121 8.98 -5.61 14.85
N THR A 122 9.36 -5.41 16.11
CA THR A 122 8.68 -4.47 17.03
C THR A 122 8.73 -3.03 16.53
N ALA A 123 9.84 -2.61 15.93
CA ALA A 123 9.97 -1.25 15.40
C ALA A 123 9.08 -1.06 14.18
N TYR A 124 8.96 -2.09 13.33
CA TYR A 124 8.07 -2.05 12.18
C TYR A 124 6.59 -1.97 12.61
N VAL A 125 6.16 -2.79 13.56
CA VAL A 125 4.79 -2.76 14.10
C VAL A 125 4.47 -1.39 14.71
N TYR A 126 5.38 -0.83 15.49
CA TYR A 126 5.22 0.51 16.06
C TYR A 126 5.05 1.59 14.97
N LEU A 127 5.87 1.54 13.92
CA LEU A 127 5.76 2.49 12.79
C LEU A 127 4.45 2.31 12.01
N GLN A 128 3.95 1.08 11.87
CA GLN A 128 2.65 0.84 11.26
C GLN A 128 1.51 1.47 12.09
N ASP A 129 1.54 1.32 13.40
CA ASP A 129 0.52 1.89 14.29
C ASP A 129 0.52 3.42 14.25
N LEU A 130 1.70 4.04 14.21
CA LEU A 130 1.83 5.47 13.98
C LEU A 130 1.23 5.89 12.65
N LEU A 131 1.58 5.17 11.57
CA LEU A 131 1.08 5.44 10.22
C LEU A 131 -0.44 5.34 10.15
N LYS A 132 -1.04 4.32 10.76
CA LYS A 132 -2.50 4.16 10.86
C LYS A 132 -3.15 5.35 11.55
N GLY A 133 -2.55 5.84 12.64
CA GLY A 133 -3.01 7.03 13.33
C GLY A 133 -3.04 8.27 12.41
N TYR A 134 -1.96 8.50 11.65
CA TYR A 134 -1.91 9.60 10.68
C TYR A 134 -2.92 9.43 9.53
N LEU A 135 -3.07 8.23 9.00
CA LEU A 135 -4.03 7.95 7.95
C LEU A 135 -5.47 8.20 8.41
N THR A 136 -5.82 7.82 9.63
CA THR A 136 -7.13 8.09 10.23
C THR A 136 -7.41 9.58 10.32
N ARG A 137 -6.43 10.39 10.72
CA ARG A 137 -6.56 11.86 10.78
C ARG A 137 -6.72 12.47 9.39
N ILE A 138 -5.97 11.98 8.39
CA ILE A 138 -6.10 12.41 6.99
C ILE A 138 -7.48 12.07 6.44
N ASP A 139 -7.97 10.86 6.69
CA ASP A 139 -9.31 10.41 6.23
C ASP A 139 -10.44 11.18 6.92
N ALA A 140 -10.23 11.62 8.15
CA ALA A 140 -11.14 12.54 8.85
C ALA A 140 -11.11 13.98 8.29
N GLY A 141 -10.28 14.24 7.27
CA GLY A 141 -10.19 15.55 6.63
C GLY A 141 -9.27 16.54 7.36
N GLU A 142 -8.43 16.06 8.27
CA GLU A 142 -7.45 16.92 8.93
C GLU A 142 -6.47 17.50 7.90
N LYS A 143 -6.40 18.83 7.85
CA LYS A 143 -5.48 19.54 6.97
C LYS A 143 -4.23 19.91 7.74
N TRP A 144 -3.10 19.62 7.14
CA TRP A 144 -1.79 19.95 7.67
C TRP A 144 -1.26 21.17 6.92
N ASP A 145 -1.26 22.33 7.60
CA ASP A 145 -0.72 23.54 7.02
C ASP A 145 0.78 23.37 6.69
N ILE A 146 1.17 23.76 5.49
CA ILE A 146 2.57 23.80 5.09
C ILE A 146 3.12 25.14 5.56
N ILE A 147 4.16 25.11 6.39
CA ILE A 147 4.86 26.31 6.82
C ILE A 147 5.93 26.62 5.77
N ASP A 148 5.83 27.80 5.16
CA ASP A 148 6.88 28.27 4.24
C ASP A 148 8.12 28.66 5.06
N THR A 149 9.17 27.89 4.88
CA THR A 149 10.48 28.11 5.53
C THR A 149 11.52 28.66 4.55
N THR A 150 11.09 29.20 3.41
CA THR A 150 11.99 29.72 2.38
C THR A 150 12.86 30.83 2.96
N GLY A 151 14.16 30.70 2.81
CA GLY A 151 15.14 31.66 3.32
C GLY A 151 15.55 31.49 4.78
N ILE A 152 14.93 30.58 5.53
CA ILE A 152 15.26 30.29 6.92
C ILE A 152 16.08 29.02 7.00
N ARG A 153 17.30 29.12 7.52
CA ARG A 153 18.19 27.97 7.68
C ARG A 153 18.22 27.42 9.10
N LYS A 154 18.04 28.27 10.09
CA LYS A 154 18.21 27.94 11.50
C LYS A 154 17.55 29.02 12.37
N PHE A 155 16.99 28.65 13.51
CA PHE A 155 16.67 29.54 14.61
C PHE A 155 17.64 29.32 15.77
N GLU A 156 18.08 30.38 16.41
CA GLU A 156 18.94 30.33 17.59
C GLU A 156 18.16 30.84 18.83
N PRO A 157 18.58 30.45 20.03
CA PRO A 157 17.99 31.00 21.27
C PRO A 157 18.06 32.52 21.30
N GLY A 158 16.90 33.17 21.39
CA GLY A 158 16.74 34.61 21.35
C GLY A 158 16.20 35.18 20.04
N ASP A 159 16.11 34.37 18.98
CA ASP A 159 15.50 34.80 17.72
C ASP A 159 14.00 35.00 17.89
N THR A 160 13.48 36.01 17.20
CA THR A 160 12.04 36.30 17.12
C THR A 160 11.58 36.20 15.67
N SER A 161 10.50 35.45 15.44
CA SER A 161 9.90 35.30 14.10
C SER A 161 8.41 34.95 14.24
N ASP A 162 7.59 35.49 13.34
CA ASP A 162 6.17 35.15 13.25
C ASP A 162 5.93 33.66 12.93
N LEU A 163 6.94 32.95 12.46
CA LEU A 163 6.88 31.53 12.19
C LEU A 163 7.02 30.65 13.45
N LEU A 164 7.65 31.15 14.51
CA LEU A 164 7.86 30.36 15.73
C LEU A 164 6.58 29.86 16.37
N PRO A 165 5.50 30.67 16.51
CA PRO A 165 4.22 30.17 16.99
C PRO A 165 3.59 29.13 16.10
N LEU A 166 3.74 29.25 14.77
CA LEU A 166 3.23 28.28 13.80
C LEU A 166 3.98 26.95 13.89
N ILE A 167 5.29 27.02 14.03
CA ILE A 167 6.16 25.82 14.22
C ILE A 167 5.81 25.14 15.54
N ALA A 168 5.66 25.90 16.63
CA ALA A 168 5.30 25.35 17.93
C ALA A 168 3.92 24.66 17.89
N LYS A 169 2.93 25.30 17.25
CA LYS A 169 1.62 24.68 17.01
C LYS A 169 1.74 23.38 16.23
N LYS A 170 2.59 23.35 15.20
CA LYS A 170 2.79 22.18 14.38
C LYS A 170 3.44 21.02 15.14
N LEU A 171 4.46 21.32 15.94
CA LEU A 171 5.13 20.31 16.78
C LEU A 171 4.20 19.72 17.84
N ASN A 172 3.24 20.48 18.32
CA ASN A 172 2.23 20.00 19.28
C ASN A 172 1.10 19.18 18.63
N GLN A 173 1.04 19.13 17.28
CA GLN A 173 0.08 18.29 16.53
C GLN A 173 0.63 16.88 16.24
N ILE A 174 1.94 16.67 16.39
CA ILE A 174 2.62 15.39 16.19
C ILE A 174 2.52 14.57 17.47
#